data_9e8c1194a285ac1d94617a8e2d5ead11
#
_entry.id   9e8c1194a285ac1d94617a8e2d5ead11
#
_cell.length_a   1.000
_cell.length_b   1.000
_cell.length_c   1.000
_cell.angle_alpha   90.00
_cell.angle_beta   90.00
_cell.angle_gamma   90.00
#
_symmetry.space_group_name_H-M   'P 1'
#
loop_
_entity.id
_entity.type
_entity.pdbx_description
1 polymer ?
#
loop_
_entity_poly.entity_id
_entity_poly.type
_entity_poly.pdbx_seq_one_letter_code
_entity_poly.pdbx_strand_id
1 'polypeptide(L)'
;MSNPALPCGEEIVREEGIGHLRIGTTVESLRQLCNVVRDTTVIGAEGMPARTVAVAFSRDTVEAEIVNGKVWRIAVTSQRLHTADAISVGTTIGRLRLLKDPHAMMGEGQLFVATSQHCGMSFRMSGAGPRGQRGNLDRAGLFTLPEMTMVSEILVFGCHPSR
;
A
#
# COMPACT_ATOMS: atom_id res chain seq x y z
N MET A 1 -24.66 -17.59 18.88
CA MET A 1 -23.67 -16.52 19.13
C MET A 1 -22.74 -16.41 17.95
N SER A 2 -22.75 -15.26 17.29
CA SER A 2 -21.72 -14.99 16.31
C SER A 2 -20.40 -14.75 17.05
N ASN A 3 -19.35 -15.47 16.67
CA ASN A 3 -18.02 -15.13 17.18
C ASN A 3 -17.68 -13.69 16.82
N PRO A 4 -17.23 -12.88 17.78
CA PRO A 4 -16.76 -11.55 17.41
C PRO A 4 -15.63 -11.71 16.39
N ALA A 5 -15.63 -10.83 15.37
CA ALA A 5 -14.55 -10.81 14.40
C ALA A 5 -13.22 -10.67 15.14
N LEU A 6 -12.23 -11.49 14.76
CA LEU A 6 -10.91 -11.41 15.35
C LEU A 6 -10.29 -10.04 15.04
N PRO A 7 -9.84 -9.29 16.07
CA PRO A 7 -9.16 -8.03 15.81
C PRO A 7 -7.81 -8.31 15.16
N CYS A 8 -7.54 -7.68 14.03
CA CYS A 8 -6.28 -7.88 13.31
C CYS A 8 -5.15 -7.00 13.85
N GLY A 9 -5.28 -6.48 15.06
CA GLY A 9 -4.26 -5.66 15.71
C GLY A 9 -4.46 -4.18 15.50
N GLU A 10 -3.41 -3.41 15.78
CA GLU A 10 -3.43 -1.96 15.71
C GLU A 10 -3.63 -1.48 14.26
N GLU A 11 -4.56 -0.54 14.05
CA GLU A 11 -4.93 -0.06 12.72
C GLU A 11 -4.06 1.12 12.28
N ILE A 12 -2.74 0.96 12.36
CA ILE A 12 -1.75 1.91 11.88
C ILE A 12 -0.97 1.27 10.74
N VAL A 13 -0.83 2.00 9.64
CA VAL A 13 -0.06 1.55 8.47
C VAL A 13 1.43 1.74 8.77
N ARG A 14 2.16 0.65 8.76
CA ARG A 14 3.61 0.64 9.01
C ARG A 14 4.33 0.02 7.83
N GLU A 15 5.64 0.14 7.81
CA GLU A 15 6.49 -0.40 6.73
C GLU A 15 6.35 -1.91 6.57
N GLU A 16 6.06 -2.61 7.67
CA GLU A 16 5.92 -4.07 7.67
C GLU A 16 4.48 -4.54 7.51
N GLY A 17 3.50 -3.64 7.61
CA GLY A 17 2.10 -4.00 7.49
C GLY A 17 1.17 -3.20 8.38
N ILE A 18 0.01 -3.76 8.64
CA ILE A 18 -1.02 -3.18 9.50
C ILE A 18 -1.44 -4.24 10.51
N GLY A 19 -1.21 -3.97 11.82
CA GLY A 19 -1.53 -4.95 12.85
C GLY A 19 -0.82 -6.29 12.61
N HIS A 20 -1.60 -7.35 12.54
CA HIS A 20 -1.08 -8.70 12.29
C HIS A 20 -0.97 -9.04 10.79
N LEU A 21 -1.50 -8.19 9.91
CA LEU A 21 -1.32 -8.33 8.48
C LEU A 21 0.05 -7.77 8.12
N ARG A 22 1.05 -8.65 8.05
CA ARG A 22 2.45 -8.27 7.86
C ARG A 22 3.07 -8.97 6.66
N ILE A 23 4.01 -8.29 6.04
CA ILE A 23 4.81 -8.86 4.95
C ILE A 23 5.52 -10.12 5.47
N GLY A 24 5.40 -11.21 4.72
CA GLY A 24 6.00 -12.50 5.08
C GLY A 24 5.09 -13.42 5.91
N THR A 25 3.96 -12.94 6.38
CA THR A 25 3.00 -13.75 7.13
C THR A 25 2.31 -14.76 6.20
N THR A 26 2.16 -16.01 6.66
CA THR A 26 1.43 -17.02 5.90
C THR A 26 -0.08 -16.76 5.98
N VAL A 27 -0.81 -17.20 4.96
CA VAL A 27 -2.27 -17.10 4.96
C VAL A 27 -2.87 -17.86 6.14
N GLU A 28 -2.28 -19.00 6.49
CA GLU A 28 -2.73 -19.79 7.63
C GLU A 28 -2.65 -18.98 8.94
N SER A 29 -1.52 -18.30 9.19
CA SER A 29 -1.38 -17.42 10.35
C SER A 29 -2.35 -16.27 10.33
N LEU A 30 -2.62 -15.68 9.16
CA LEU A 30 -3.61 -14.62 9.03
C LEU A 30 -5.00 -15.09 9.44
N ARG A 31 -5.38 -16.32 9.09
CA ARG A 31 -6.69 -16.86 9.46
C ARG A 31 -6.83 -17.07 10.97
N GLN A 32 -5.72 -17.30 11.65
CA GLN A 32 -5.71 -17.44 13.11
C GLN A 32 -5.74 -16.10 13.84
N LEU A 33 -5.12 -15.07 13.26
CA LEU A 33 -4.93 -13.76 13.91
C LEU A 33 -5.91 -12.69 13.43
N CYS A 34 -6.48 -12.86 12.25
CA CYS A 34 -7.32 -11.87 11.59
C CYS A 34 -8.54 -12.53 11.00
N ASN A 35 -9.51 -11.71 10.63
CA ASN A 35 -10.67 -12.16 9.89
C ASN A 35 -10.42 -12.04 8.38
N VAL A 36 -10.09 -13.15 7.73
CA VAL A 36 -9.93 -13.21 6.27
C VAL A 36 -11.31 -13.37 5.65
N VAL A 37 -11.82 -12.33 5.01
CA VAL A 37 -13.18 -12.29 4.47
C VAL A 37 -13.26 -12.72 3.01
N ARG A 38 -12.13 -12.77 2.31
CA ARG A 38 -12.07 -13.20 0.93
C ARG A 38 -10.69 -13.75 0.61
N ASP A 39 -10.63 -14.81 -0.15
CA ASP A 39 -9.41 -15.42 -0.65
C ASP A 39 -9.68 -15.84 -2.10
N THR A 40 -9.10 -15.10 -3.04
CA THR A 40 -9.42 -15.22 -4.45
C THR A 40 -8.15 -15.42 -5.27
N THR A 41 -8.20 -16.34 -6.23
CA THR A 41 -7.14 -16.48 -7.23
C THR A 41 -7.70 -16.09 -8.59
N VAL A 42 -7.02 -15.18 -9.29
CA VAL A 42 -7.39 -14.74 -10.62
C VAL A 42 -6.23 -14.97 -11.58
N ILE A 43 -6.53 -15.07 -12.87
CA ILE A 43 -5.49 -15.13 -13.89
C ILE A 43 -5.11 -13.69 -14.23
N GLY A 44 -3.85 -13.34 -13.98
CA GLY A 44 -3.32 -12.01 -14.29
C GLY A 44 -3.10 -11.82 -15.80
N ALA A 45 -2.69 -10.61 -16.17
CA ALA A 45 -2.52 -10.20 -17.56
C ALA A 45 -1.51 -11.06 -18.33
N GLU A 46 -0.56 -11.65 -17.65
CA GLU A 46 0.47 -12.50 -18.25
C GLU A 46 0.11 -14.00 -18.21
N GLY A 47 -1.15 -14.32 -17.90
CA GLY A 47 -1.59 -15.71 -17.78
C GLY A 47 -1.14 -16.41 -16.50
N MET A 48 -0.49 -15.71 -15.59
CA MET A 48 -0.04 -16.26 -14.32
C MET A 48 -1.14 -16.11 -13.27
N PRO A 49 -1.36 -17.11 -12.38
CA PRO A 49 -2.30 -16.95 -11.31
C PRO A 49 -1.83 -15.92 -10.29
N ALA A 50 -2.74 -15.07 -9.85
CA ALA A 50 -2.50 -14.08 -8.81
C ALA A 50 -3.49 -14.32 -7.69
N ARG A 51 -3.00 -14.53 -6.47
CA ARG A 51 -3.81 -14.76 -5.29
C ARG A 51 -3.86 -13.51 -4.44
N THR A 52 -5.07 -13.10 -4.06
CA THR A 52 -5.32 -11.95 -3.20
C THR A 52 -6.22 -12.37 -2.05
N VAL A 53 -5.88 -11.95 -0.85
CA VAL A 53 -6.76 -12.11 0.32
C VAL A 53 -7.23 -10.74 0.78
N ALA A 54 -8.44 -10.66 1.31
CA ALA A 54 -8.97 -9.46 1.92
C ALA A 54 -9.14 -9.72 3.42
N VAL A 55 -8.60 -8.83 4.22
CA VAL A 55 -8.60 -8.92 5.67
C VAL A 55 -9.45 -7.79 6.23
N ALA A 56 -10.36 -8.13 7.15
CA ALA A 56 -11.24 -7.15 7.77
C ALA A 56 -10.56 -6.47 8.96
N PHE A 57 -10.66 -5.16 8.99
CA PHE A 57 -10.37 -4.32 10.15
C PHE A 57 -11.70 -3.76 10.68
N SER A 58 -11.69 -2.87 11.67
CA SER A 58 -12.92 -2.45 12.35
C SER A 58 -13.97 -1.86 11.41
N ARG A 59 -13.56 -1.14 10.37
CA ARG A 59 -14.47 -0.48 9.42
C ARG A 59 -14.14 -0.74 7.96
N ASP A 60 -13.02 -1.34 7.67
CA ASP A 60 -12.50 -1.45 6.31
C ASP A 60 -11.94 -2.84 6.06
N THR A 61 -11.78 -3.15 4.79
CA THR A 61 -11.01 -4.32 4.37
C THR A 61 -9.72 -3.86 3.71
N VAL A 62 -8.67 -4.65 3.89
CA VAL A 62 -7.37 -4.39 3.27
C VAL A 62 -6.99 -5.60 2.45
N GLU A 63 -6.55 -5.38 1.23
CA GLU A 63 -6.14 -6.45 0.34
C GLU A 63 -4.64 -6.70 0.42
N ALA A 64 -4.27 -7.97 0.35
CA ALA A 64 -2.88 -8.40 0.32
C ALA A 64 -2.67 -9.39 -0.80
N GLU A 65 -1.60 -9.23 -1.56
CA GLU A 65 -1.20 -10.19 -2.57
C GLU A 65 -0.35 -11.28 -1.92
N ILE A 66 -0.61 -12.50 -2.33
CA ILE A 66 0.03 -13.69 -1.76
C ILE A 66 0.93 -14.32 -2.81
N VAL A 67 2.18 -14.56 -2.44
CA VAL A 67 3.16 -15.28 -3.25
C VAL A 67 3.76 -16.38 -2.39
N ASN A 68 3.75 -17.60 -2.88
CA ASN A 68 4.24 -18.78 -2.15
C ASN A 68 3.57 -18.93 -0.78
N GLY A 69 2.27 -18.63 -0.68
CA GLY A 69 1.50 -18.74 0.56
C GLY A 69 1.76 -17.65 1.59
N LYS A 70 2.53 -16.62 1.25
CA LYS A 70 2.90 -15.53 2.16
C LYS A 70 2.53 -14.17 1.59
N VAL A 71 2.21 -13.24 2.49
CA VAL A 71 1.96 -11.84 2.13
C VAL A 71 3.26 -11.22 1.59
N TRP A 72 3.21 -10.69 0.37
CA TRP A 72 4.34 -9.98 -0.19
C TRP A 72 4.07 -8.50 -0.45
N ARG A 73 2.82 -8.12 -0.63
CA ARG A 73 2.41 -6.74 -0.85
C ARG A 73 1.04 -6.49 -0.25
N ILE A 74 0.85 -5.34 0.38
CA ILE A 74 -0.42 -4.93 0.97
C ILE A 74 -0.88 -3.66 0.26
N ALA A 75 -2.16 -3.57 -0.08
CA ALA A 75 -2.75 -2.40 -0.73
C ALA A 75 -3.83 -1.80 0.19
N VAL A 76 -3.62 -0.55 0.58
CA VAL A 76 -4.55 0.20 1.42
C VAL A 76 -5.26 1.25 0.59
N THR A 77 -6.57 1.14 0.47
CA THR A 77 -7.40 2.09 -0.29
C THR A 77 -8.35 2.89 0.60
N SER A 78 -8.41 2.59 1.89
CA SER A 78 -9.27 3.27 2.83
C SER A 78 -8.67 4.59 3.33
N GLN A 79 -9.49 5.63 3.42
CA GLN A 79 -9.11 6.91 4.00
C GLN A 79 -8.97 6.86 5.52
N ARG A 80 -9.51 5.83 6.16
CA ARG A 80 -9.54 5.69 7.62
C ARG A 80 -8.26 5.08 8.19
N LEU A 81 -7.48 4.43 7.35
CA LEU A 81 -6.22 3.82 7.77
C LEU A 81 -5.07 4.75 7.38
N HIS A 82 -4.23 5.08 8.36
CA HIS A 82 -3.16 6.05 8.15
C HIS A 82 -1.86 5.59 8.78
N THR A 83 -0.76 6.18 8.32
CA THR A 83 0.55 6.00 8.95
C THR A 83 0.59 6.75 10.28
N ALA A 84 1.63 6.49 11.08
CA ALA A 84 1.79 7.18 12.38
C ALA A 84 1.92 8.70 12.23
N ASP A 85 2.45 9.17 11.09
CA ASP A 85 2.55 10.60 10.77
C ASP A 85 1.37 11.12 9.93
N ALA A 86 0.24 10.41 9.97
CA ALA A 86 -1.05 10.82 9.41
C ALA A 86 -1.10 10.91 7.88
N ILE A 87 -0.35 10.06 7.17
CA ILE A 87 -0.50 9.90 5.73
C ILE A 87 -1.59 8.85 5.47
N SER A 88 -2.55 9.18 4.62
CA SER A 88 -3.64 8.28 4.25
C SER A 88 -4.05 8.51 2.80
N VAL A 89 -4.96 7.69 2.30
CA VAL A 89 -5.63 7.97 1.02
C VAL A 89 -6.33 9.32 1.14
N GLY A 90 -6.13 10.20 0.19
CA GLY A 90 -6.62 11.58 0.24
C GLY A 90 -5.57 12.61 0.68
N THR A 91 -4.44 12.17 1.23
CA THR A 91 -3.33 13.10 1.55
C THR A 91 -2.81 13.73 0.27
N THR A 92 -2.63 15.06 0.27
CA THR A 92 -2.22 15.79 -0.93
C THR A 92 -0.72 15.67 -1.19
N ILE A 93 -0.34 15.92 -2.43
CA ILE A 93 1.06 15.94 -2.85
C ILE A 93 1.86 16.98 -2.06
N GLY A 94 1.22 18.10 -1.69
CA GLY A 94 1.87 19.15 -0.88
C GLY A 94 2.38 18.62 0.45
N ARG A 95 1.62 17.72 1.09
CA ARG A 95 2.05 17.10 2.34
C ARG A 95 3.23 16.14 2.12
N LEU A 96 3.21 15.37 1.02
CA LEU A 96 4.29 14.43 0.71
C LEU A 96 5.60 15.13 0.37
N ARG A 97 5.52 16.32 -0.24
CA ARG A 97 6.70 17.13 -0.57
C ARG A 97 7.48 17.57 0.68
N LEU A 98 6.82 17.59 1.85
CA LEU A 98 7.43 17.96 3.12
C LEU A 98 8.15 16.81 3.80
N LEU A 99 8.01 15.60 3.29
CA LEU A 99 8.66 14.42 3.84
C LEU A 99 10.13 14.37 3.42
N LYS A 100 10.89 13.51 4.08
CA LYS A 100 12.31 13.40 3.82
C LYS A 100 12.56 12.65 2.50
N ASP A 101 13.37 13.27 1.63
CA ASP A 101 13.76 12.72 0.32
C ASP A 101 12.58 12.18 -0.50
N PRO A 102 11.54 13.01 -0.74
CA PRO A 102 10.43 12.55 -1.57
C PRO A 102 10.89 12.45 -3.02
N HIS A 103 10.53 11.35 -3.67
CA HIS A 103 10.79 11.17 -5.09
C HIS A 103 9.61 10.50 -5.76
N ALA A 104 9.40 10.82 -7.01
CA ALA A 104 8.30 10.30 -7.79
C ALA A 104 8.81 9.42 -8.92
N MET A 105 8.00 8.43 -9.28
CA MET A 105 8.30 7.49 -10.35
C MET A 105 7.05 7.20 -11.15
N MET A 106 7.19 7.14 -12.47
CA MET A 106 6.13 6.73 -13.38
C MET A 106 6.32 5.27 -13.76
N GLY A 107 5.27 4.48 -13.61
CA GLY A 107 5.25 3.09 -14.03
C GLY A 107 3.86 2.72 -14.55
N GLU A 108 3.78 2.14 -15.73
CA GLU A 108 2.52 1.66 -16.33
C GLU A 108 1.41 2.72 -16.36
N GLY A 109 1.76 3.97 -16.62
CA GLY A 109 0.80 5.08 -16.64
C GLY A 109 0.39 5.55 -15.25
N GLN A 110 0.97 5.02 -14.20
CA GLN A 110 0.67 5.37 -12.82
C GLN A 110 1.80 6.21 -12.22
N LEU A 111 1.42 7.15 -11.38
CA LEU A 111 2.37 7.98 -10.63
C LEU A 111 2.49 7.46 -9.20
N PHE A 112 3.72 7.22 -8.76
CA PHE A 112 4.02 6.77 -7.40
C PHE A 112 4.99 7.74 -6.73
N VAL A 113 4.82 7.96 -5.44
CA VAL A 113 5.75 8.74 -4.62
C VAL A 113 6.28 7.85 -3.51
N ALA A 114 7.57 7.91 -3.29
CA ALA A 114 8.24 7.23 -2.18
C ALA A 114 9.08 8.23 -1.39
N THR A 115 9.34 7.92 -0.13
CA THR A 115 10.13 8.79 0.76
C THR A 115 11.07 7.93 1.59
N SER A 116 12.17 8.51 2.08
CA SER A 116 13.09 7.77 2.94
C SER A 116 12.54 7.52 4.35
N GLN A 117 11.52 8.28 4.78
CA GLN A 117 10.86 8.09 6.06
C GLN A 117 9.95 6.85 6.08
N HIS A 118 9.54 6.39 4.90
CA HIS A 118 8.61 5.29 4.73
C HIS A 118 9.21 4.22 3.81
N CYS A 119 10.34 3.65 4.24
CA CYS A 119 10.92 2.54 3.49
C CYS A 119 9.89 1.42 3.35
N GLY A 120 9.90 0.71 2.23
CA GLY A 120 8.95 -0.35 1.99
C GLY A 120 7.53 0.10 1.71
N MET A 121 7.31 1.40 1.51
CA MET A 121 6.02 1.96 1.09
C MET A 121 6.13 2.72 -0.21
N SER A 122 5.04 2.71 -0.96
CA SER A 122 4.88 3.54 -2.15
C SER A 122 3.47 4.13 -2.13
N PHE A 123 3.38 5.43 -2.38
CA PHE A 123 2.09 6.12 -2.42
C PHE A 123 1.69 6.29 -3.88
N ARG A 124 0.67 5.56 -4.32
CA ARG A 124 0.10 5.74 -5.65
C ARG A 124 -0.75 7.00 -5.64
N MET A 125 -0.51 7.88 -6.61
CA MET A 125 -1.19 9.16 -6.68
C MET A 125 -2.35 9.10 -7.66
N SER A 126 -3.40 9.87 -7.38
CA SER A 126 -4.49 10.10 -8.32
C SER A 126 -4.02 10.96 -9.48
N GLY A 127 -4.56 10.72 -10.64
CA GLY A 127 -4.20 11.47 -11.83
C GLY A 127 -2.97 10.93 -12.52
N ALA A 128 -2.80 11.32 -13.77
CA ALA A 128 -1.65 10.95 -14.59
C ALA A 128 -0.52 11.94 -14.35
N GLY A 129 0.69 11.41 -14.24
CA GLY A 129 1.87 12.26 -14.25
C GLY A 129 2.12 12.84 -15.64
N PRO A 130 3.28 13.50 -15.87
CA PRO A 130 3.60 14.06 -17.17
C PRO A 130 3.53 13.01 -18.27
N ARG A 131 2.88 13.35 -19.37
CA ARG A 131 2.71 12.43 -20.51
C ARG A 131 4.07 12.05 -21.10
N GLY A 132 4.22 10.77 -21.39
CA GLY A 132 5.41 10.25 -22.07
C GLY A 132 6.61 10.02 -21.17
N GLN A 133 6.55 10.39 -19.90
CA GLN A 133 7.64 10.12 -18.99
C GLN A 133 7.51 8.73 -18.37
N ARG A 134 8.64 8.04 -18.25
CA ARG A 134 8.78 6.76 -17.57
C ARG A 134 9.95 6.86 -16.63
N GLY A 135 9.92 6.05 -15.57
CA GLY A 135 10.98 6.01 -14.57
C GLY A 135 10.88 7.16 -13.59
N ASN A 136 12.01 7.51 -13.01
CA ASN A 136 12.07 8.52 -11.94
C ASN A 136 11.84 9.92 -12.48
N LEU A 137 10.97 10.68 -11.82
CA LEU A 137 10.86 12.11 -12.01
C LEU A 137 11.93 12.78 -11.17
N ASP A 138 12.55 13.82 -11.70
CA ASP A 138 13.45 14.61 -10.91
C ASP A 138 12.68 15.41 -9.84
N ARG A 139 13.41 16.04 -8.93
CA ARG A 139 12.83 16.84 -7.86
C ARG A 139 11.95 17.97 -8.41
N ALA A 140 12.39 18.62 -9.48
CA ALA A 140 11.60 19.68 -10.12
C ALA A 140 10.28 19.15 -10.65
N GLY A 141 10.28 17.97 -11.28
CA GLY A 141 9.06 17.32 -11.75
C GLY A 141 8.07 17.03 -10.62
N LEU A 142 8.57 16.56 -9.46
CA LEU A 142 7.72 16.34 -8.30
C LEU A 142 7.04 17.62 -7.83
N PHE A 143 7.77 18.74 -7.80
CA PHE A 143 7.24 20.02 -7.34
C PHE A 143 6.34 20.72 -8.36
N THR A 144 6.31 20.27 -9.62
CA THR A 144 5.42 20.82 -10.64
C THR A 144 4.10 20.07 -10.78
N LEU A 145 3.88 18.98 -10.02
CA LEU A 145 2.63 18.24 -10.06
C LEU A 145 1.48 19.12 -9.55
N PRO A 146 0.26 18.94 -10.09
CA PRO A 146 -0.90 19.72 -9.65
C PRO A 146 -1.16 19.56 -8.15
N GLU A 147 -1.50 20.65 -7.49
CA GLU A 147 -1.75 20.68 -6.03
C GLU A 147 -2.89 19.73 -5.61
N MET A 148 -3.83 19.45 -6.51
CA MET A 148 -4.95 18.54 -6.24
C MET A 148 -4.58 17.07 -6.33
N THR A 149 -3.35 16.75 -6.74
CA THR A 149 -2.85 15.38 -6.75
C THR A 149 -2.83 14.83 -5.33
N MET A 150 -3.42 13.67 -5.13
CA MET A 150 -3.54 13.10 -3.79
C MET A 150 -3.28 11.59 -3.81
N VAL A 151 -2.97 11.04 -2.65
CA VAL A 151 -2.77 9.59 -2.49
C VAL A 151 -4.08 8.87 -2.77
N SER A 152 -4.07 7.91 -3.69
CA SER A 152 -5.20 7.04 -4.00
C SER A 152 -5.04 5.64 -3.40
N GLU A 153 -3.82 5.22 -3.12
CA GLU A 153 -3.53 3.90 -2.56
C GLU A 153 -2.18 3.92 -1.88
N ILE A 154 -2.06 3.26 -0.74
CA ILE A 154 -0.78 3.03 -0.09
C ILE A 154 -0.38 1.58 -0.32
N LEU A 155 0.77 1.36 -0.92
CA LEU A 155 1.35 0.03 -1.12
C LEU A 155 2.42 -0.22 -0.08
N VAL A 156 2.36 -1.37 0.58
CA VAL A 156 3.33 -1.76 1.61
C VAL A 156 4.05 -3.02 1.13
N PHE A 157 5.36 -2.98 1.09
CA PHE A 157 6.21 -4.09 0.62
C PHE A 157 7.14 -4.60 1.72
N GLY A 158 7.31 -3.85 2.80
CA GLY A 158 8.32 -4.10 3.82
C GLY A 158 9.66 -3.47 3.46
N CYS A 159 10.40 -3.09 4.49
CA CYS A 159 11.75 -2.58 4.32
C CYS A 159 12.69 -3.75 4.13
N HIS A 160 13.36 -3.79 2.98
CA HIS A 160 14.37 -4.81 2.73
C HIS A 160 15.75 -4.26 3.11
N PRO A 161 16.56 -5.01 3.87
CA PRO A 161 17.92 -4.57 4.11
C PRO A 161 18.66 -4.47 2.77
N SER A 162 19.37 -3.37 2.56
CA SER A 162 20.21 -3.22 1.37
C SER A 162 21.30 -4.30 1.37
N ARG A 163 21.37 -5.03 0.30
CA ARG A 163 22.45 -5.99 0.10
C ARG A 163 23.65 -5.31 -0.53
#